data_890d3f8c2966ecefb7b28e17574ae2db
#
_entry.id   890d3f8c2966ecefb7b28e17574ae2db
#
_cell.length_a   1.000
_cell.length_b   1.000
_cell.length_c   1.000
_cell.angle_alpha   90.00
_cell.angle_beta   90.00
_cell.angle_gamma   90.00
#
_symmetry.space_group_name_H-M   'P 1'
#
loop_
_entity.id
_entity.type
_entity.pdbx_description
1 polymer ?
#
loop_
_entity_poly.entity_id
_entity_poly.type
_entity_poly.pdbx_seq_one_letter_code
_entity_poly.pdbx_strand_id
1 'polypeptide(L)'
;SGKSKSGKSAVGDIIDYCLGGSSCDIADGVIRENVSWYGLLLQFDSERVFVARQNPPPGQQSTGFCYIEVGEKIEVPEKCDFVSNTNVAGLEEALTKRLGISENLNIPPDGQSRDPLAANIRHALYYCFQNQDEVAAKTFLFHKQSEDFITQAIKDTLPYFLGIVNEEALALENERSILKRRLAIERRRLEENRMLQGGGLQRAISLISEAKYVGLVYDNIEVD
;
A
#
# COMPACT_ATOMS: atom_id res chain seq x y z
N SER A 1 37.37 1.38 -12.18
CA SER A 1 37.03 1.22 -13.61
C SER A 1 36.76 -0.24 -13.91
N GLY A 2 35.50 -0.63 -14.07
CA GLY A 2 35.13 -2.00 -14.36
C GLY A 2 34.96 -2.23 -15.85
N LYS A 3 35.30 -3.45 -16.30
CA LYS A 3 35.05 -3.86 -17.69
C LYS A 3 33.52 -3.79 -17.96
N SER A 4 33.13 -3.33 -19.14
CA SER A 4 31.78 -3.44 -19.66
C SER A 4 31.35 -4.92 -19.67
N LYS A 5 30.09 -5.22 -19.43
CA LYS A 5 29.51 -6.59 -19.33
C LYS A 5 29.99 -7.42 -18.11
N SER A 6 30.38 -6.79 -17.00
CA SER A 6 30.83 -7.51 -15.79
C SER A 6 29.70 -7.82 -14.79
N GLY A 7 28.45 -7.72 -15.18
CA GLY A 7 27.29 -8.06 -14.32
C GLY A 7 26.99 -7.07 -13.21
N LYS A 8 27.58 -5.87 -13.23
CA LYS A 8 27.39 -4.88 -12.14
C LYS A 8 25.95 -4.38 -12.04
N SER A 9 25.27 -4.20 -13.15
CA SER A 9 23.87 -3.79 -13.17
C SER A 9 22.95 -4.85 -12.53
N ALA A 10 23.28 -6.13 -12.72
CA ALA A 10 22.54 -7.22 -12.12
C ALA A 10 22.55 -7.21 -10.57
N VAL A 11 23.53 -6.56 -9.93
CA VAL A 11 23.58 -6.46 -8.47
C VAL A 11 22.39 -5.62 -7.96
N GLY A 12 22.08 -4.50 -8.60
CA GLY A 12 20.92 -3.68 -8.26
C GLY A 12 19.61 -4.45 -8.43
N ASP A 13 19.48 -5.15 -9.57
CA ASP A 13 18.30 -5.96 -9.88
C ASP A 13 18.13 -7.12 -8.88
N ILE A 14 19.24 -7.77 -8.47
CA ILE A 14 19.22 -8.83 -7.44
C ILE A 14 18.75 -8.26 -6.10
N ILE A 15 19.27 -7.10 -5.70
CA ILE A 15 18.88 -6.45 -4.45
C ILE A 15 17.38 -6.11 -4.49
N ASP A 16 16.92 -5.45 -5.55
CA ASP A 16 15.50 -5.11 -5.69
C ASP A 16 14.63 -6.36 -5.63
N TYR A 17 14.99 -7.42 -6.35
CA TYR A 17 14.26 -8.67 -6.37
C TYR A 17 14.21 -9.34 -4.99
N CYS A 18 15.35 -9.45 -4.30
CA CYS A 18 15.43 -10.05 -2.96
C CYS A 18 14.71 -9.24 -1.88
N LEU A 19 14.53 -7.95 -2.07
CA LEU A 19 13.79 -7.07 -1.16
C LEU A 19 12.29 -6.95 -1.50
N GLY A 20 11.74 -7.89 -2.27
CA GLY A 20 10.31 -7.98 -2.56
C GLY A 20 9.89 -7.46 -3.94
N GLY A 21 10.82 -7.24 -4.89
CA GLY A 21 10.50 -6.80 -6.25
C GLY A 21 9.40 -7.62 -6.90
N SER A 22 8.45 -6.96 -7.58
CA SER A 22 7.34 -7.63 -8.26
C SER A 22 7.81 -8.48 -9.45
N SER A 23 8.90 -8.08 -10.08
CA SER A 23 9.54 -8.76 -11.21
C SER A 23 11.01 -9.04 -10.95
N CYS A 24 11.53 -10.06 -11.62
CA CYS A 24 12.94 -10.37 -11.68
C CYS A 24 13.51 -9.70 -12.93
N ASP A 25 14.01 -8.48 -12.77
CA ASP A 25 14.53 -7.67 -13.89
C ASP A 25 15.98 -8.05 -14.26
N ILE A 26 16.53 -9.11 -13.64
CA ILE A 26 17.84 -9.67 -13.96
C ILE A 26 17.80 -10.18 -15.40
N ALA A 27 18.73 -9.67 -16.22
CA ALA A 27 18.78 -10.00 -17.63
C ALA A 27 18.93 -11.51 -17.87
N ASP A 28 18.20 -12.01 -18.85
CA ASP A 28 18.34 -13.40 -19.32
C ASP A 28 19.77 -13.67 -19.77
N GLY A 29 20.28 -14.88 -19.44
CA GLY A 29 21.63 -15.31 -19.77
C GLY A 29 22.30 -16.07 -18.62
N VAL A 30 23.64 -16.08 -18.62
CA VAL A 30 24.45 -16.94 -17.77
C VAL A 30 24.07 -16.90 -16.29
N ILE A 31 23.71 -15.72 -15.74
CA ILE A 31 23.34 -15.61 -14.34
C ILE A 31 22.01 -16.35 -14.11
N ARG A 32 20.99 -16.04 -14.90
CA ARG A 32 19.64 -16.57 -14.71
C ARG A 32 19.54 -18.06 -15.04
N GLU A 33 20.37 -18.55 -15.95
CA GLU A 33 20.39 -19.97 -16.35
C GLU A 33 21.10 -20.87 -15.32
N ASN A 34 22.03 -20.33 -14.53
CA ASN A 34 22.88 -21.09 -13.63
C ASN A 34 22.62 -20.86 -12.12
N VAL A 35 21.70 -19.97 -11.78
CA VAL A 35 21.39 -19.62 -10.38
C VAL A 35 20.00 -20.11 -10.02
N SER A 36 19.87 -20.84 -8.93
CA SER A 36 18.58 -21.31 -8.40
C SER A 36 17.95 -20.29 -7.42
N TRP A 37 18.79 -19.60 -6.66
CA TRP A 37 18.34 -18.63 -5.65
C TRP A 37 19.25 -17.39 -5.68
N TYR A 38 18.66 -16.23 -5.50
CA TYR A 38 19.34 -14.98 -5.21
C TYR A 38 19.26 -14.70 -3.73
N GLY A 39 20.33 -14.27 -3.11
CA GLY A 39 20.37 -14.04 -1.68
C GLY A 39 21.11 -12.77 -1.29
N LEU A 40 20.70 -12.18 -0.16
CA LEU A 40 21.31 -11.02 0.48
C LEU A 40 21.52 -11.30 1.96
N LEU A 41 22.69 -10.92 2.46
CA LEU A 41 22.93 -10.84 3.90
C LEU A 41 22.87 -9.36 4.31
N LEU A 42 21.88 -9.02 5.11
CA LEU A 42 21.65 -7.67 5.63
C LEU A 42 22.18 -7.59 7.05
N GLN A 43 22.93 -6.53 7.35
CA GLN A 43 23.43 -6.26 8.71
C GLN A 43 22.59 -5.15 9.32
N PHE A 44 21.91 -5.46 10.41
CA PHE A 44 21.27 -4.50 11.32
C PHE A 44 22.14 -4.27 12.56
N ASP A 45 21.79 -3.33 13.41
CA ASP A 45 22.59 -2.96 14.58
C ASP A 45 22.88 -4.15 15.52
N SER A 46 21.86 -4.97 15.79
CA SER A 46 21.94 -6.10 16.75
C SER A 46 21.80 -7.47 16.10
N GLU A 47 21.43 -7.56 14.84
CA GLU A 47 21.13 -8.82 14.17
C GLU A 47 21.54 -8.80 12.69
N ARG A 48 21.70 -10.01 12.14
CA ARG A 48 21.83 -10.22 10.69
C ARG A 48 20.58 -10.89 10.17
N VAL A 49 20.20 -10.53 8.97
CA VAL A 49 19.08 -11.15 8.27
C VAL A 49 19.59 -11.65 6.93
N PHE A 50 19.51 -12.94 6.73
CA PHE A 50 19.72 -13.53 5.42
C PHE A 50 18.38 -13.70 4.76
N VAL A 51 18.24 -13.14 3.57
CA VAL A 51 17.07 -13.30 2.71
C VAL A 51 17.47 -13.95 1.41
N ALA A 52 16.66 -14.89 0.94
CA ALA A 52 16.85 -15.48 -0.38
C ALA A 52 15.50 -15.59 -1.10
N ARG A 53 15.55 -15.43 -2.42
CA ARG A 53 14.39 -15.57 -3.28
C ARG A 53 14.73 -16.45 -4.47
N GLN A 54 13.83 -17.39 -4.77
CA GLN A 54 14.04 -18.34 -5.84
C GLN A 54 14.06 -17.63 -7.20
N ASN A 55 14.97 -18.05 -8.06
CA ASN A 55 14.98 -17.61 -9.46
C ASN A 55 13.70 -18.09 -10.16
N PRO A 56 12.94 -17.21 -10.83
CA PRO A 56 11.74 -17.63 -11.54
C PRO A 56 12.05 -18.67 -12.63
N PRO A 57 11.18 -19.68 -12.80
CA PRO A 57 11.31 -20.62 -13.92
C PRO A 57 11.28 -19.89 -15.28
N PRO A 58 11.81 -20.51 -16.34
CA PRO A 58 11.76 -19.94 -17.69
C PRO A 58 10.32 -19.56 -18.07
N GLY A 59 10.16 -18.36 -18.62
CA GLY A 59 8.86 -17.80 -18.99
C GLY A 59 8.06 -17.15 -17.87
N GLN A 60 8.52 -17.20 -16.63
CA GLN A 60 7.93 -16.46 -15.52
C GLN A 60 8.82 -15.25 -15.14
N GLN A 61 8.15 -14.16 -14.76
CA GLN A 61 8.83 -12.94 -14.33
C GLN A 61 9.07 -12.87 -12.83
N SER A 62 8.40 -13.71 -12.04
CA SER A 62 8.48 -13.68 -10.59
C SER A 62 8.14 -15.02 -9.96
N THR A 63 8.52 -15.23 -8.71
CA THR A 63 8.09 -16.35 -7.88
C THR A 63 7.79 -15.87 -6.47
N GLY A 64 6.86 -16.56 -5.80
CA GLY A 64 6.50 -16.30 -4.39
C GLY A 64 7.39 -17.02 -3.38
N PHE A 65 8.32 -17.87 -3.81
CA PHE A 65 9.16 -18.66 -2.90
C PHE A 65 10.29 -17.82 -2.34
N CYS A 66 10.22 -17.54 -1.03
CA CYS A 66 11.19 -16.76 -0.29
C CYS A 66 11.70 -17.54 0.90
N TYR A 67 12.93 -17.25 1.31
CA TYR A 67 13.55 -17.73 2.53
C TYR A 67 14.05 -16.54 3.33
N ILE A 68 13.85 -16.60 4.65
CA ILE A 68 14.36 -15.61 5.59
C ILE A 68 14.93 -16.32 6.81
N GLU A 69 16.11 -15.90 7.24
CA GLU A 69 16.75 -16.35 8.47
C GLU A 69 17.25 -15.13 9.24
N VAL A 70 17.04 -15.14 10.56
CA VAL A 70 17.35 -14.01 11.44
C VAL A 70 18.16 -14.51 12.62
N GLY A 71 19.27 -13.85 12.93
CA GLY A 71 20.10 -14.17 14.07
C GLY A 71 21.30 -13.24 14.22
N GLU A 72 21.98 -13.31 15.35
CA GLU A 72 23.13 -12.44 15.63
C GLU A 72 24.38 -12.76 14.79
N LYS A 73 24.56 -14.04 14.43
CA LYS A 73 25.78 -14.57 13.78
C LYS A 73 25.48 -15.40 12.54
N ILE A 74 24.57 -14.93 11.72
CA ILE A 74 24.25 -15.58 10.45
C ILE A 74 25.35 -15.26 9.43
N GLU A 75 25.78 -16.29 8.71
CA GLU A 75 26.69 -16.20 7.58
C GLU A 75 25.97 -16.58 6.29
N VAL A 76 26.56 -16.22 5.15
CA VAL A 76 26.04 -16.63 3.85
C VAL A 76 26.17 -18.15 3.74
N PRO A 77 25.07 -18.89 3.51
CA PRO A 77 25.11 -20.34 3.39
C PRO A 77 25.98 -20.81 2.23
N GLU A 78 26.80 -21.82 2.45
CA GLU A 78 27.63 -22.41 1.38
C GLU A 78 26.82 -23.18 0.33
N LYS A 79 25.63 -23.67 0.72
CA LYS A 79 24.74 -24.44 -0.14
C LYS A 79 23.41 -23.72 -0.30
N CYS A 80 22.88 -23.75 -1.50
CA CYS A 80 21.62 -23.10 -1.86
C CYS A 80 20.40 -24.03 -1.84
N ASP A 81 20.40 -25.02 -0.94
CA ASP A 81 19.29 -25.98 -0.78
C ASP A 81 18.22 -25.41 0.15
N PHE A 82 17.75 -24.19 -0.16
CA PHE A 82 16.72 -23.52 0.65
C PHE A 82 15.35 -24.13 0.44
N VAL A 83 14.66 -24.38 1.56
CA VAL A 83 13.22 -24.65 1.56
C VAL A 83 12.54 -23.32 1.89
N SER A 84 11.66 -22.87 1.01
CA SER A 84 10.89 -21.65 1.22
C SER A 84 10.16 -21.70 2.56
N ASN A 85 10.37 -20.70 3.40
CA ASN A 85 9.73 -20.58 4.71
C ASN A 85 8.82 -19.35 4.80
N THR A 86 8.78 -18.52 3.77
CA THR A 86 7.94 -17.32 3.69
C THR A 86 7.57 -17.01 2.23
N ASN A 87 6.67 -16.07 2.05
CA ASN A 87 6.33 -15.49 0.75
C ASN A 87 6.78 -14.03 0.67
N VAL A 88 6.56 -13.37 -0.48
CA VAL A 88 6.97 -11.98 -0.71
C VAL A 88 6.36 -11.03 0.31
N ALA A 89 5.08 -11.15 0.62
CA ALA A 89 4.40 -10.27 1.57
C ALA A 89 4.95 -10.44 3.00
N GLY A 90 5.19 -11.67 3.45
CA GLY A 90 5.81 -11.94 4.75
C GLY A 90 7.25 -11.46 4.84
N LEU A 91 8.00 -11.55 3.73
CA LEU A 91 9.35 -11.00 3.63
C LEU A 91 9.35 -9.47 3.75
N GLU A 92 8.48 -8.80 2.99
CA GLU A 92 8.34 -7.34 3.04
C GLU A 92 7.94 -6.87 4.44
N GLU A 93 6.98 -7.53 5.09
CA GLU A 93 6.55 -7.20 6.45
C GLU A 93 7.69 -7.37 7.46
N ALA A 94 8.41 -8.49 7.39
CA ALA A 94 9.52 -8.78 8.28
C ALA A 94 10.66 -7.77 8.15
N LEU A 95 10.99 -7.33 6.94
CA LEU A 95 12.02 -6.32 6.69
C LEU A 95 11.54 -4.91 7.05
N THR A 96 10.29 -4.58 6.75
CA THR A 96 9.67 -3.29 7.08
C THR A 96 9.74 -3.01 8.59
N LYS A 97 9.37 -4.00 9.41
CA LYS A 97 9.46 -3.91 10.87
C LYS A 97 10.89 -3.70 11.36
N ARG A 98 11.88 -4.39 10.78
CA ARG A 98 13.30 -4.27 11.16
C ARG A 98 13.93 -2.94 10.78
N LEU A 99 13.43 -2.32 9.74
CA LEU A 99 13.82 -0.96 9.35
C LEU A 99 13.19 0.13 10.24
N GLY A 100 12.37 -0.25 11.21
CA GLY A 100 11.69 0.71 12.07
C GLY A 100 10.58 1.49 11.36
N ILE A 101 10.10 0.99 10.23
CA ILE A 101 8.94 1.57 9.55
C ILE A 101 7.69 1.08 10.28
N SER A 102 7.08 1.97 11.07
CA SER A 102 5.89 1.67 11.86
C SER A 102 4.61 1.73 11.03
N GLU A 103 3.47 1.45 11.66
CA GLU A 103 2.16 1.58 11.01
C GLU A 103 1.90 3.03 10.58
N ASN A 104 1.71 3.24 9.28
CA ASN A 104 1.66 4.56 8.67
C ASN A 104 0.64 4.62 7.52
N LEU A 105 -0.56 4.12 7.72
CA LEU A 105 -1.57 4.06 6.68
C LEU A 105 -1.99 5.46 6.21
N ASN A 106 -1.72 5.78 4.95
CA ASN A 106 -2.19 7.00 4.29
C ASN A 106 -3.51 6.72 3.57
N ILE A 107 -4.60 7.33 4.04
CA ILE A 107 -5.92 7.21 3.43
C ILE A 107 -6.09 8.35 2.42
N PRO A 108 -6.46 8.05 1.16
CA PRO A 108 -6.71 9.07 0.16
C PRO A 108 -7.78 10.07 0.58
N PRO A 109 -7.68 11.34 0.16
CA PRO A 109 -8.71 12.35 0.39
C PRO A 109 -10.08 11.93 -0.15
N ASP A 110 -11.15 12.50 0.43
CA ASP A 110 -12.51 12.23 -0.02
C ASP A 110 -12.69 12.59 -1.51
N GLY A 111 -13.33 11.67 -2.25
CA GLY A 111 -13.55 11.79 -3.69
C GLY A 111 -12.49 11.09 -4.56
N GLN A 112 -11.46 10.51 -3.98
CA GLN A 112 -10.52 9.64 -4.68
C GLN A 112 -10.88 8.16 -4.41
N SER A 113 -10.86 7.34 -5.48
CA SER A 113 -11.24 5.91 -5.41
C SER A 113 -10.06 4.96 -5.24
N ARG A 114 -8.84 5.49 -5.00
CA ARG A 114 -7.65 4.66 -4.81
C ARG A 114 -7.62 4.04 -3.41
N ASP A 115 -6.96 2.90 -3.29
CA ASP A 115 -6.79 2.21 -2.02
C ASP A 115 -5.85 2.98 -1.07
N PRO A 116 -6.04 2.85 0.25
CA PRO A 116 -5.09 3.33 1.24
C PRO A 116 -3.71 2.68 1.05
N LEU A 117 -2.64 3.46 1.24
CA LEU A 117 -1.27 3.02 1.06
C LEU A 117 -0.48 3.18 2.37
N ALA A 118 0.18 2.10 2.81
CA ALA A 118 1.16 2.15 3.89
C ALA A 118 2.58 2.12 3.32
N ALA A 119 3.46 3.00 3.80
CA ALA A 119 4.87 2.95 3.47
C ALA A 119 5.49 1.66 4.02
N ASN A 120 6.33 1.02 3.22
CA ASN A 120 7.07 -0.19 3.56
C ASN A 120 8.48 -0.15 2.94
N ILE A 121 9.25 -1.23 3.08
CA ILE A 121 10.60 -1.32 2.51
C ILE A 121 10.63 -1.05 1.00
N ARG A 122 9.62 -1.48 0.25
CA ARG A 122 9.56 -1.27 -1.21
C ARG A 122 9.51 0.21 -1.57
N HIS A 123 8.75 0.99 -0.79
CA HIS A 123 8.68 2.44 -0.98
C HIS A 123 9.98 3.14 -0.62
N ALA A 124 10.72 2.66 0.40
CA ALA A 124 12.03 3.19 0.75
C ALA A 124 13.04 3.05 -0.41
N LEU A 125 12.95 1.98 -1.20
CA LEU A 125 13.84 1.75 -2.33
C LEU A 125 13.71 2.80 -3.44
N TYR A 126 12.54 3.44 -3.59
CA TYR A 126 12.37 4.53 -4.57
C TYR A 126 13.30 5.71 -4.30
N TYR A 127 13.73 5.89 -3.05
CA TYR A 127 14.61 6.99 -2.63
C TYR A 127 16.09 6.59 -2.54
N CYS A 128 16.38 5.29 -2.49
CA CYS A 128 17.73 4.76 -2.28
C CYS A 128 18.39 4.25 -3.56
N PHE A 129 17.62 3.90 -4.58
CA PHE A 129 18.13 3.36 -5.83
C PHE A 129 17.96 4.35 -6.97
N GLN A 130 18.84 4.27 -7.94
CA GLN A 130 18.72 4.91 -9.26
C GLN A 130 19.43 4.05 -10.29
N ASN A 131 18.76 3.76 -11.38
CA ASN A 131 19.35 3.14 -12.54
C ASN A 131 20.15 4.18 -13.36
N GLN A 132 21.05 3.72 -14.22
CA GLN A 132 21.87 4.60 -15.04
C GLN A 132 21.03 5.57 -15.90
N ASP A 133 19.92 5.08 -16.45
CA ASP A 133 19.02 5.87 -17.27
C ASP A 133 18.25 6.91 -16.44
N GLU A 134 17.92 6.58 -15.19
CA GLU A 134 17.25 7.50 -14.25
C GLU A 134 18.19 8.63 -13.81
N VAL A 135 19.45 8.34 -13.54
CA VAL A 135 20.46 9.37 -13.19
C VAL A 135 20.64 10.38 -14.32
N ALA A 136 20.53 9.94 -15.56
CA ALA A 136 20.64 10.80 -16.74
C ALA A 136 19.30 11.49 -17.14
N ALA A 137 18.19 11.10 -16.54
CA ALA A 137 16.86 11.60 -16.88
C ALA A 137 16.66 13.04 -16.36
N LYS A 138 16.12 13.91 -17.21
CA LYS A 138 15.80 15.29 -16.83
C LYS A 138 14.45 15.42 -16.09
N THR A 139 13.59 14.42 -16.19
CA THR A 139 12.19 14.47 -15.78
C THR A 139 11.86 13.63 -14.57
N PHE A 140 12.75 12.71 -14.20
CA PHE A 140 12.56 11.79 -13.07
C PHE A 140 13.70 11.96 -12.07
N LEU A 141 13.34 11.95 -10.79
CA LEU A 141 14.29 12.05 -9.68
C LEU A 141 14.42 10.73 -8.92
N PHE A 142 13.33 9.97 -8.84
CA PHE A 142 13.22 8.79 -8.02
C PHE A 142 13.17 7.52 -8.87
N HIS A 143 13.64 6.42 -8.28
CA HIS A 143 13.65 5.11 -8.91
C HIS A 143 12.26 4.68 -9.35
N LYS A 144 12.14 4.16 -10.57
CA LYS A 144 10.88 3.70 -11.18
C LYS A 144 9.76 4.76 -11.24
N GLN A 145 10.09 6.04 -11.08
CA GLN A 145 9.08 7.11 -11.07
C GLN A 145 8.27 7.20 -12.36
N SER A 146 8.78 6.70 -13.47
CA SER A 146 8.08 6.66 -14.77
C SER A 146 7.04 5.55 -14.88
N GLU A 147 7.02 4.59 -13.96
CA GLU A 147 6.07 3.49 -13.96
C GLU A 147 4.70 3.94 -13.41
N ASP A 148 3.64 3.28 -13.88
CA ASP A 148 2.28 3.55 -13.44
C ASP A 148 2.14 3.36 -11.92
N PHE A 149 1.37 4.26 -11.29
CA PHE A 149 1.11 4.31 -9.84
C PHE A 149 2.32 4.64 -8.94
N ILE A 150 3.57 4.45 -9.39
CA ILE A 150 4.77 4.73 -8.58
C ILE A 150 4.88 6.22 -8.26
N THR A 151 4.62 7.11 -9.23
CA THR A 151 4.60 8.57 -8.97
C THR A 151 3.66 8.96 -7.84
N GLN A 152 2.50 8.29 -7.74
CA GLN A 152 1.55 8.57 -6.67
C GLN A 152 2.01 7.95 -5.35
N ALA A 153 2.54 6.73 -5.36
CA ALA A 153 3.11 6.08 -4.18
C ALA A 153 4.26 6.92 -3.58
N ILE A 154 5.12 7.50 -4.41
CA ILE A 154 6.17 8.42 -3.98
C ILE A 154 5.57 9.65 -3.28
N LYS A 155 4.55 10.29 -3.85
CA LYS A 155 3.89 11.46 -3.24
C LYS A 155 3.25 11.13 -1.89
N ASP A 156 2.70 9.94 -1.75
CA ASP A 156 2.02 9.49 -0.54
C ASP A 156 2.99 9.08 0.57
N THR A 157 4.15 8.53 0.22
CA THR A 157 5.12 7.98 1.19
C THR A 157 6.28 8.92 1.50
N LEU A 158 6.63 9.85 0.61
CA LEU A 158 7.73 10.79 0.80
C LEU A 158 7.62 11.63 2.09
N PRO A 159 6.45 12.20 2.43
CA PRO A 159 6.30 12.98 3.67
C PRO A 159 6.60 12.16 4.93
N TYR A 160 6.25 10.86 4.92
CA TYR A 160 6.57 9.95 6.01
C TYR A 160 8.08 9.72 6.13
N PHE A 161 8.78 9.37 5.02
CA PHE A 161 10.23 9.13 5.03
C PHE A 161 11.05 10.40 5.35
N LEU A 162 10.53 11.58 5.05
CA LEU A 162 11.15 12.84 5.43
C LEU A 162 10.84 13.26 6.90
N GLY A 163 10.03 12.48 7.62
CA GLY A 163 9.62 12.82 8.99
C GLY A 163 8.73 14.08 9.09
N ILE A 164 8.14 14.52 7.97
CA ILE A 164 7.24 15.69 7.95
C ILE A 164 5.90 15.31 8.59
N VAL A 165 5.48 14.05 8.40
CA VAL A 165 4.24 13.51 8.96
C VAL A 165 4.62 12.37 9.89
N ASN A 166 4.25 12.49 11.16
CA ASN A 166 4.43 11.44 12.14
C ASN A 166 3.21 10.49 12.18
N GLU A 167 3.39 9.36 12.80
CA GLU A 167 2.39 8.29 12.89
C GLU A 167 1.12 8.74 13.62
N GLU A 168 1.28 9.55 14.69
CA GLU A 168 0.15 10.10 15.44
C GLU A 168 -0.71 11.03 14.58
N ALA A 169 -0.08 11.89 13.78
CA ALA A 169 -0.80 12.77 12.87
C ALA A 169 -1.56 11.99 11.78
N LEU A 170 -0.95 10.93 11.23
CA LEU A 170 -1.62 10.04 10.26
C LEU A 170 -2.80 9.31 10.90
N ALA A 171 -2.63 8.78 12.12
CA ALA A 171 -3.70 8.10 12.84
C ALA A 171 -4.89 9.03 13.12
N LEU A 172 -4.63 10.26 13.58
CA LEU A 172 -5.66 11.28 13.82
C LEU A 172 -6.36 11.72 12.52
N GLU A 173 -5.62 11.84 11.43
CA GLU A 173 -6.19 12.22 10.14
C GLU A 173 -7.07 11.10 9.57
N ASN A 174 -6.68 9.85 9.75
CA ASN A 174 -7.47 8.68 9.43
C ASN A 174 -8.76 8.61 10.24
N GLU A 175 -8.68 8.78 11.56
CA GLU A 175 -9.84 8.81 12.45
C GLU A 175 -10.81 9.93 12.05
N ARG A 176 -10.29 11.12 11.80
CA ARG A 176 -11.06 12.27 11.31
C ARG A 176 -11.78 11.95 10.00
N SER A 177 -11.12 11.28 9.07
CA SER A 177 -11.71 10.89 7.78
C SER A 177 -12.85 9.88 7.95
N ILE A 178 -12.64 8.85 8.80
CA ILE A 178 -13.66 7.86 9.14
C ILE A 178 -14.89 8.52 9.79
N LEU A 179 -14.65 9.41 10.74
CA LEU A 179 -15.72 10.13 11.45
C LEU A 179 -16.51 11.05 10.51
N LYS A 180 -15.84 11.74 9.58
CA LYS A 180 -16.50 12.55 8.56
C LYS A 180 -17.41 11.72 7.66
N ARG A 181 -16.96 10.54 7.21
CA ARG A 181 -17.78 9.63 6.40
C ARG A 181 -19.01 9.14 7.17
N ARG A 182 -18.84 8.74 8.44
CA ARG A 182 -19.98 8.35 9.30
C ARG A 182 -20.96 9.49 9.47
N LEU A 183 -20.46 10.70 9.75
CA LEU A 183 -21.31 11.88 9.89
C LEU A 183 -22.11 12.18 8.62
N ALA A 184 -21.50 12.05 7.44
CA ALA A 184 -22.20 12.25 6.16
C ALA A 184 -23.32 11.21 5.96
N ILE A 185 -23.07 9.95 6.30
CA ILE A 185 -24.09 8.88 6.23
C ILE A 185 -25.27 9.17 7.19
N GLU A 186 -24.97 9.53 8.44
CA GLU A 186 -26.01 9.81 9.44
C GLU A 186 -26.82 11.07 9.09
N ARG A 187 -26.17 12.11 8.56
CA ARG A 187 -26.88 13.29 8.05
C ARG A 187 -27.83 12.94 6.92
N ARG A 188 -27.41 12.11 5.98
CA ARG A 188 -28.28 11.66 4.88
C ARG A 188 -29.47 10.85 5.40
N ARG A 189 -29.26 9.92 6.33
CA ARG A 189 -30.34 9.15 6.97
C ARG A 189 -31.34 10.05 7.71
N LEU A 190 -30.81 11.06 8.41
CA LEU A 190 -31.68 12.03 9.10
C LEU A 190 -32.52 12.82 8.12
N GLU A 191 -31.96 13.21 7.00
CA GLU A 191 -32.66 13.97 5.96
C GLU A 191 -33.73 13.12 5.27
N GLU A 192 -33.41 11.86 4.95
CA GLU A 192 -34.38 10.87 4.44
C GLU A 192 -35.56 10.65 5.43
N ASN A 193 -35.25 10.48 6.72
CA ASN A 193 -36.27 10.35 7.75
C ASN A 193 -37.14 11.61 7.89
N ARG A 194 -36.57 12.81 7.82
CA ARG A 194 -37.31 14.07 7.85
C ARG A 194 -38.23 14.21 6.65
N MET A 195 -37.79 13.82 5.46
CA MET A 195 -38.62 13.82 4.24
C MET A 195 -39.80 12.84 4.36
N LEU A 196 -39.56 11.65 4.92
CA LEU A 196 -40.61 10.67 5.15
C LEU A 196 -41.66 11.17 6.16
N GLN A 197 -41.21 11.79 7.24
CA GLN A 197 -42.12 12.37 8.25
C GLN A 197 -42.90 13.57 7.70
N GLY A 198 -42.24 14.47 6.99
CA GLY A 198 -42.87 15.64 6.36
C GLY A 198 -43.91 15.24 5.29
N GLY A 199 -43.58 14.25 4.45
CA GLY A 199 -44.49 13.70 3.46
C GLY A 199 -45.69 12.98 4.07
N GLY A 200 -45.51 12.31 5.22
CA GLY A 200 -46.57 11.65 5.97
C GLY A 200 -47.58 12.65 6.58
N LEU A 201 -47.06 13.72 7.17
CA LEU A 201 -47.87 14.78 7.74
C LEU A 201 -48.72 15.51 6.69
N GLN A 202 -48.10 15.85 5.55
CA GLN A 202 -48.83 16.48 4.46
C GLN A 202 -49.91 15.59 3.84
N ARG A 203 -49.65 14.29 3.70
CA ARG A 203 -50.65 13.31 3.26
C ARG A 203 -51.78 13.15 4.27
N ALA A 204 -51.48 13.12 5.57
CA ALA A 204 -52.50 13.07 6.62
C ALA A 204 -53.36 14.31 6.61
N ILE A 205 -52.78 15.51 6.48
CA ILE A 205 -53.51 16.77 6.36
C ILE A 205 -54.40 16.76 5.13
N SER A 206 -53.93 16.30 3.98
CA SER A 206 -54.71 16.21 2.73
C SER A 206 -55.87 15.23 2.88
N LEU A 207 -55.66 14.04 3.46
CA LEU A 207 -56.70 13.06 3.73
C LEU A 207 -57.76 13.57 4.70
N ILE A 208 -57.37 14.29 5.75
CA ILE A 208 -58.30 14.90 6.71
C ILE A 208 -59.10 16.00 6.01
N SER A 209 -58.52 16.81 5.17
CA SER A 209 -59.23 17.84 4.42
C SER A 209 -60.23 17.26 3.40
N GLU A 210 -59.86 16.17 2.72
CA GLU A 210 -60.76 15.43 1.84
C GLU A 210 -61.91 14.79 2.62
N ALA A 211 -61.61 14.16 3.76
CA ALA A 211 -62.63 13.55 4.63
C ALA A 211 -63.61 14.59 5.20
N LYS A 212 -63.13 15.80 5.51
CA LYS A 212 -63.98 16.94 5.90
C LYS A 212 -64.83 17.41 4.72
N TYR A 213 -64.29 17.50 3.52
CA TYR A 213 -65.05 17.92 2.35
C TYR A 213 -66.18 16.96 1.97
N VAL A 214 -65.97 15.65 2.19
CA VAL A 214 -67.00 14.60 1.93
C VAL A 214 -67.94 14.39 3.12
N GLY A 215 -67.78 15.15 4.22
CA GLY A 215 -68.65 15.07 5.38
C GLY A 215 -68.44 13.84 6.28
N LEU A 216 -67.33 13.16 6.16
CA LEU A 216 -66.96 12.01 6.95
C LEU A 216 -66.38 12.34 8.33
N VAL A 217 -65.88 13.58 8.50
CA VAL A 217 -65.29 14.06 9.75
C VAL A 217 -65.85 15.44 10.08
N TYR A 218 -66.37 15.62 11.31
CA TYR A 218 -66.88 16.88 11.84
C TYR A 218 -65.75 17.73 12.43
N ASP A 219 -65.89 19.07 12.44
CA ASP A 219 -64.86 20.09 12.72
C ASP A 219 -64.27 20.10 14.16
N ASN A 220 -64.35 19.03 14.94
CA ASN A 220 -63.87 19.00 16.32
C ASN A 220 -62.60 18.16 16.58
N ILE A 221 -61.75 18.01 15.60
CA ILE A 221 -60.39 17.43 15.82
C ILE A 221 -59.38 18.56 15.74
N GLU A 222 -59.05 19.18 16.88
CA GLU A 222 -57.79 19.92 17.03
C GLU A 222 -56.65 18.90 17.00
N VAL A 223 -55.75 19.02 16.08
CA VAL A 223 -54.50 18.23 16.01
C VAL A 223 -53.44 19.08 16.67
N ASP A 224 -53.05 18.71 17.90
CA ASP A 224 -51.87 19.23 18.60
C ASP A 224 -50.56 18.86 17.89
#